data_7197c388379b907dbbd3cbe0c2557901
#
_entry.id   7197c388379b907dbbd3cbe0c2557901
#
_cell.length_a   1.000
_cell.length_b   1.000
_cell.length_c   1.000
_cell.angle_alpha   90.00
_cell.angle_beta   90.00
_cell.angle_gamma   90.00
#
_symmetry.space_group_name_H-M   'P 1'
#
loop_
_entity.id
_entity.type
_entity.pdbx_description
1 polymer ?
#
loop_
_entity_poly.entity_id
_entity_poly.type
_entity_poly.pdbx_seq_one_letter_code
_entity_poly.pdbx_strand_id
1 'polypeptide(L)'
;MQITIRKAVKEDCTRMMELIHELAVYEKEPEAVTVSFDHFVQSGFGDNPVWEAIVAEISPSPAEEGRAEVVGFALWYIRYSTWKGQRLYLEDFLVSEKLRGHGIGKLLFDKLLEECKEKGYSGMAWQVLDWNEPAINFYKKYPNVHIDKGWLNCSINF
;
A
#
# COMPACT_ATOMS: atom_id res chain seq x y z
N MET A 1 3.41 -8.18 21.40
CA MET A 1 3.37 -8.02 19.92
C MET A 1 4.29 -6.89 19.51
N GLN A 2 5.26 -7.18 18.67
CA GLN A 2 6.19 -6.19 18.12
C GLN A 2 5.83 -5.93 16.65
N ILE A 3 5.75 -4.66 16.28
CA ILE A 3 5.45 -4.24 14.91
C ILE A 3 6.75 -3.72 14.28
N THR A 4 7.09 -4.23 13.11
CA THR A 4 8.25 -3.79 12.31
C THR A 4 7.79 -3.37 10.94
N ILE A 5 8.23 -2.19 10.48
CA ILE A 5 8.03 -1.73 9.10
C ILE A 5 9.36 -1.91 8.38
N ARG A 6 9.35 -2.68 7.30
CA ARG A 6 10.54 -2.99 6.51
C ARG A 6 10.25 -3.03 5.01
N LYS A 7 11.26 -2.95 4.19
CA LYS A 7 11.11 -3.19 2.75
C LYS A 7 10.59 -4.61 2.51
N ALA A 8 9.71 -4.74 1.53
CA ALA A 8 9.25 -6.05 1.07
C ALA A 8 10.41 -6.83 0.45
N VAL A 9 10.39 -8.14 0.64
CA VAL A 9 11.23 -9.11 -0.06
C VAL A 9 10.36 -10.01 -0.93
N LYS A 10 10.98 -10.73 -1.84
CA LYS A 10 10.24 -11.60 -2.79
C LYS A 10 9.32 -12.60 -2.09
N GLU A 11 9.75 -13.12 -0.96
CA GLU A 11 9.02 -14.10 -0.15
C GLU A 11 7.71 -13.53 0.44
N ASP A 12 7.60 -12.22 0.58
CA ASP A 12 6.39 -11.57 1.07
C ASP A 12 5.26 -11.58 0.03
N CYS A 13 5.58 -11.79 -1.24
CA CYS A 13 4.60 -11.67 -2.35
C CYS A 13 3.39 -12.58 -2.18
N THR A 14 3.56 -13.78 -1.63
CA THR A 14 2.43 -14.68 -1.36
C THR A 14 1.43 -14.03 -0.41
N ARG A 15 1.92 -13.53 0.70
CA ARG A 15 1.06 -12.87 1.69
C ARG A 15 0.50 -11.54 1.19
N MET A 16 1.29 -10.77 0.44
CA MET A 16 0.82 -9.55 -0.19
C MET A 16 -0.34 -9.83 -1.15
N MET A 17 -0.26 -10.89 -1.96
CA MET A 17 -1.35 -11.25 -2.87
C MET A 17 -2.63 -11.65 -2.12
N GLU A 18 -2.52 -12.37 -1.03
CA GLU A 18 -3.68 -12.67 -0.16
C GLU A 18 -4.34 -11.39 0.37
N LEU A 19 -3.52 -10.43 0.82
CA LEU A 19 -4.01 -9.14 1.31
C LEU A 19 -4.64 -8.29 0.18
N ILE A 20 -4.11 -8.38 -1.04
CA ILE A 20 -4.71 -7.73 -2.23
C ILE A 20 -6.12 -8.30 -2.48
N HIS A 21 -6.28 -9.61 -2.40
CA HIS A 21 -7.61 -10.22 -2.53
C HIS A 21 -8.55 -9.81 -1.39
N GLU A 22 -8.06 -9.73 -0.16
CA GLU A 22 -8.82 -9.23 0.98
C GLU A 22 -9.31 -7.79 0.74
N LEU A 23 -8.45 -6.93 0.19
CA LEU A 23 -8.80 -5.56 -0.19
C LEU A 23 -9.85 -5.52 -1.30
N ALA A 24 -9.69 -6.34 -2.33
CA ALA A 24 -10.66 -6.41 -3.43
C ALA A 24 -12.06 -6.82 -2.95
N VAL A 25 -12.14 -7.76 -2.02
CA VAL A 25 -13.40 -8.14 -1.38
C VAL A 25 -13.99 -6.96 -0.58
N TYR A 26 -13.16 -6.28 0.20
CA TYR A 26 -13.58 -5.09 0.95
C TYR A 26 -14.10 -3.98 0.04
N GLU A 27 -13.45 -3.77 -1.10
CA GLU A 27 -13.84 -2.78 -2.10
C GLU A 27 -14.98 -3.26 -3.02
N LYS A 28 -15.57 -4.42 -2.74
CA LYS A 28 -16.72 -5.01 -3.47
C LYS A 28 -16.42 -5.37 -4.93
N GLU A 29 -15.16 -5.65 -5.23
CA GLU A 29 -14.67 -6.02 -6.56
C GLU A 29 -13.81 -7.31 -6.51
N PRO A 30 -14.33 -8.43 -5.95
CA PRO A 30 -13.54 -9.64 -5.73
C PRO A 30 -12.99 -10.27 -7.01
N GLU A 31 -13.66 -10.04 -8.15
CA GLU A 31 -13.28 -10.57 -9.47
C GLU A 31 -12.30 -9.65 -10.24
N ALA A 32 -11.94 -8.49 -9.68
CA ALA A 32 -11.09 -7.52 -10.37
C ALA A 32 -9.62 -7.92 -10.44
N VAL A 33 -9.15 -8.78 -9.52
CA VAL A 33 -7.76 -9.22 -9.47
C VAL A 33 -7.53 -10.34 -10.47
N THR A 34 -6.99 -10.00 -11.63
CA THR A 34 -6.74 -10.94 -12.74
C THR A 34 -5.26 -11.13 -13.06
N VAL A 35 -4.38 -10.35 -12.42
CA VAL A 35 -2.93 -10.49 -12.58
C VAL A 35 -2.45 -11.85 -12.08
N SER A 36 -1.54 -12.51 -12.82
CA SER A 36 -0.93 -13.74 -12.35
C SER A 36 0.06 -13.48 -11.23
N PHE A 37 0.25 -14.45 -10.34
CA PHE A 37 1.24 -14.36 -9.28
C PHE A 37 2.65 -14.13 -9.82
N ASP A 38 3.04 -14.85 -10.87
CA ASP A 38 4.36 -14.68 -11.50
C ASP A 38 4.56 -13.27 -12.05
N HIS A 39 3.55 -12.71 -12.72
CA HIS A 39 3.62 -11.34 -13.21
C HIS A 39 3.77 -10.34 -12.06
N PHE A 40 3.02 -10.53 -10.98
CA PHE A 40 3.12 -9.69 -9.79
C PHE A 40 4.53 -9.72 -9.20
N VAL A 41 5.11 -10.90 -9.00
CA VAL A 41 6.47 -11.07 -8.46
C VAL A 41 7.52 -10.45 -9.38
N GLN A 42 7.46 -10.72 -10.68
CA GLN A 42 8.42 -10.18 -11.65
C GLN A 42 8.35 -8.65 -11.74
N SER A 43 7.19 -8.08 -11.58
CA SER A 43 7.00 -6.62 -11.61
C SER A 43 7.60 -5.89 -10.41
N GLY A 44 7.85 -6.59 -9.31
CA GLY A 44 8.52 -6.02 -8.13
C GLY A 44 9.97 -6.46 -7.95
N PHE A 45 10.29 -7.70 -8.33
CA PHE A 45 11.57 -8.34 -8.02
C PHE A 45 12.28 -8.94 -9.24
N GLY A 46 11.77 -8.71 -10.44
CA GLY A 46 12.42 -9.12 -11.68
C GLY A 46 13.47 -8.10 -12.14
N ASP A 47 13.92 -8.25 -13.40
CA ASP A 47 14.99 -7.43 -13.96
C ASP A 47 14.58 -5.97 -14.20
N ASN A 48 13.31 -5.72 -14.43
CA ASN A 48 12.77 -4.38 -14.67
C ASN A 48 11.59 -4.09 -13.73
N PRO A 49 11.86 -3.88 -12.44
CA PRO A 49 10.80 -3.66 -11.48
C PRO A 49 10.04 -2.36 -11.76
N VAL A 50 8.71 -2.40 -11.62
CA VAL A 50 7.83 -1.26 -11.83
C VAL A 50 7.13 -0.81 -10.55
N TRP A 51 7.26 -1.56 -9.47
CA TRP A 51 6.74 -1.18 -8.16
C TRP A 51 7.72 -1.49 -7.03
N GLU A 52 7.56 -0.79 -5.94
CA GLU A 52 8.24 -1.01 -4.66
C GLU A 52 7.19 -1.15 -3.56
N ALA A 53 7.58 -1.78 -2.46
CA ALA A 53 6.69 -1.94 -1.32
C ALA A 53 7.44 -1.97 0.01
N ILE A 54 6.72 -1.57 1.06
CA ILE A 54 7.06 -1.84 2.46
C ILE A 54 5.97 -2.69 3.08
N VAL A 55 6.34 -3.53 4.02
CA VAL A 55 5.42 -4.39 4.76
C VAL A 55 5.43 -4.05 6.24
N ALA A 56 4.29 -4.25 6.87
CA ALA A 56 4.17 -4.28 8.32
C ALA A 56 4.15 -5.73 8.77
N GLU A 57 5.14 -6.09 9.56
CA GLU A 57 5.31 -7.42 10.12
C GLU A 57 5.07 -7.37 11.62
N ILE A 58 4.29 -8.30 12.13
CA ILE A 58 4.13 -8.52 13.56
C ILE A 58 4.92 -9.76 13.97
N SER A 59 5.63 -9.64 15.07
CA SER A 59 6.32 -10.77 15.70
C SER A 59 5.73 -11.01 17.10
N PRO A 60 5.59 -12.28 17.51
CA PRO A 60 5.22 -12.58 18.87
C PRO A 60 6.28 -12.03 19.85
N SER A 61 5.88 -11.75 21.07
CA SER A 61 6.85 -11.40 22.12
C SER A 61 7.74 -12.62 22.43
N PRO A 62 8.93 -12.42 23.02
CA PRO A 62 9.83 -13.53 23.34
C PRO A 62 9.23 -14.63 24.24
N ALA A 63 8.12 -14.32 24.93
CA ALA A 63 7.39 -15.25 25.79
C ALA A 63 6.25 -15.98 25.08
N GLU A 64 5.96 -15.64 23.81
CA GLU A 64 4.86 -16.20 23.02
C GLU A 64 5.42 -17.11 21.93
N GLU A 65 4.78 -18.25 21.72
CA GLU A 65 5.06 -19.10 20.56
C GLU A 65 4.40 -18.51 19.31
N GLY A 66 5.11 -18.49 18.19
CA GLY A 66 4.58 -18.02 16.93
C GLY A 66 5.68 -17.64 15.93
N ARG A 67 5.26 -17.32 14.72
CA ARG A 67 6.13 -16.81 13.65
C ARG A 67 5.76 -15.38 13.32
N ALA A 68 6.73 -14.64 12.83
CA ALA A 68 6.49 -13.33 12.25
C ALA A 68 5.50 -13.43 11.09
N GLU A 69 4.56 -12.51 11.00
CA GLU A 69 3.51 -12.47 9.98
C GLU A 69 3.40 -11.07 9.37
N VAL A 70 3.34 -11.00 8.05
CA VAL A 70 3.01 -9.77 7.34
C VAL A 70 1.50 -9.52 7.43
N VAL A 71 1.13 -8.38 7.98
CA VAL A 71 -0.26 -8.03 8.29
C VAL A 71 -0.75 -6.79 7.55
N GLY A 72 0.12 -6.15 6.82
CA GLY A 72 -0.22 -5.00 6.00
C GLY A 72 0.94 -4.61 5.11
N PHE A 73 0.67 -3.81 4.10
CA PHE A 73 1.69 -3.30 3.21
C PHE A 73 1.26 -2.00 2.54
N ALA A 74 2.24 -1.33 1.97
CA ALA A 74 2.07 -0.22 1.06
C ALA A 74 2.90 -0.50 -0.19
N LEU A 75 2.28 -0.41 -1.36
CA LEU A 75 2.90 -0.65 -2.65
C LEU A 75 2.76 0.61 -3.51
N TRP A 76 3.85 1.06 -4.11
CA TRP A 76 3.88 2.28 -4.91
C TRP A 76 4.77 2.16 -6.13
N TYR A 77 4.62 3.13 -7.01
CA TYR A 77 5.50 3.38 -8.14
C TYR A 77 5.64 4.88 -8.39
N ILE A 78 6.57 5.26 -9.23
CA ILE A 78 6.82 6.67 -9.53
C ILE A 78 5.91 7.11 -10.66
N ARG A 79 5.05 8.09 -10.36
CA ARG A 79 4.23 8.80 -11.33
C ARG A 79 4.92 10.11 -11.69
N TYR A 80 5.07 10.37 -12.97
CA TYR A 80 5.61 11.65 -13.43
C TYR A 80 4.48 12.63 -13.75
N SER A 81 4.48 13.76 -13.05
CA SER A 81 3.61 14.89 -13.36
C SER A 81 4.40 15.90 -14.17
N THR A 82 3.89 16.30 -15.33
CA THR A 82 4.52 17.36 -16.13
C THR A 82 4.48 18.74 -15.45
N TRP A 83 3.65 18.90 -14.43
CA TRP A 83 3.54 20.11 -13.63
C TRP A 83 4.39 20.09 -12.36
N LYS A 84 4.57 18.92 -11.77
CA LYS A 84 5.16 18.79 -10.43
C LYS A 84 6.38 17.86 -10.37
N GLY A 85 6.72 17.16 -11.44
CA GLY A 85 7.83 16.22 -11.47
C GLY A 85 7.48 14.83 -10.92
N GLN A 86 8.48 14.15 -10.39
CA GLN A 86 8.32 12.80 -9.83
C GLN A 86 7.52 12.83 -8.53
N ARG A 87 6.50 11.98 -8.47
CA ARG A 87 5.65 11.79 -7.31
C ARG A 87 5.55 10.30 -6.97
N LEU A 88 5.54 9.99 -5.69
CA LEU A 88 5.20 8.64 -5.24
C LEU A 88 3.70 8.43 -5.46
N TYR A 89 3.32 7.45 -6.28
CA TYR A 89 1.93 7.07 -6.43
C TYR A 89 1.65 5.79 -5.63
N LEU A 90 0.85 5.92 -4.60
CA LEU A 90 0.47 4.83 -3.71
C LEU A 90 -0.69 4.04 -4.33
N GLU A 91 -0.38 2.87 -4.88
CA GLU A 91 -1.37 2.00 -5.53
C GLU A 91 -2.22 1.26 -4.49
N ASP A 92 -1.56 0.55 -3.57
CA ASP A 92 -2.22 -0.21 -2.52
C ASP A 92 -1.68 0.16 -1.14
N PHE A 93 -2.59 0.35 -0.21
CA PHE A 93 -2.29 0.63 1.18
C PHE A 93 -3.34 -0.03 2.06
N LEU A 94 -2.95 -1.05 2.78
CA LEU A 94 -3.88 -1.79 3.61
C LEU A 94 -3.24 -2.44 4.84
N VAL A 95 -4.08 -2.67 5.82
CA VAL A 95 -3.81 -3.49 6.99
C VAL A 95 -4.92 -4.54 7.09
N SER A 96 -4.56 -5.78 7.37
CA SER A 96 -5.51 -6.87 7.58
C SER A 96 -6.62 -6.44 8.54
N GLU A 97 -7.85 -6.76 8.21
CA GLU A 97 -9.03 -6.29 8.94
C GLU A 97 -8.95 -6.57 10.45
N LYS A 98 -8.46 -7.75 10.81
CA LYS A 98 -8.32 -8.19 12.22
C LYS A 98 -7.38 -7.31 13.05
N LEU A 99 -6.49 -6.56 12.39
CA LEU A 99 -5.45 -5.77 13.04
C LEU A 99 -5.59 -4.25 12.79
N ARG A 100 -6.73 -3.85 12.24
CA ARG A 100 -7.07 -2.42 12.14
C ARG A 100 -7.27 -1.82 13.53
N GLY A 101 -7.03 -0.53 13.65
CA GLY A 101 -7.17 0.19 14.93
C GLY A 101 -5.98 0.08 15.88
N HIS A 102 -4.90 -0.65 15.51
CA HIS A 102 -3.69 -0.81 16.32
C HIS A 102 -2.53 0.13 15.90
N GLY A 103 -2.81 1.14 15.10
CA GLY A 103 -1.79 2.11 14.67
C GLY A 103 -0.87 1.66 13.54
N ILE A 104 -1.03 0.44 13.02
CA ILE A 104 -0.17 -0.13 11.96
C ILE A 104 -0.24 0.71 10.68
N GLY A 105 -1.43 1.14 10.29
CA GLY A 105 -1.62 2.00 9.12
C GLY A 105 -0.86 3.32 9.24
N LYS A 106 -0.86 3.91 10.45
CA LYS A 106 -0.08 5.13 10.70
C LYS A 106 1.42 4.90 10.52
N LEU A 107 1.96 3.80 11.04
CA LEU A 107 3.38 3.46 10.89
C LEU A 107 3.78 3.28 9.42
N LEU A 108 2.96 2.57 8.64
CA LEU A 108 3.18 2.40 7.20
C LEU A 108 3.14 3.75 6.46
N PHE A 109 2.13 4.56 6.71
CA PHE A 109 1.95 5.83 6.01
C PHE A 109 3.04 6.85 6.38
N ASP A 110 3.43 6.93 7.64
CA ASP A 110 4.54 7.77 8.10
C ASP A 110 5.85 7.35 7.41
N LYS A 111 6.08 6.04 7.26
CA LYS A 111 7.25 5.54 6.53
C LYS A 111 7.25 5.89 5.05
N LEU A 112 6.10 5.89 4.40
CA LEU A 112 5.96 6.37 3.03
C LEU A 112 6.29 7.86 2.91
N LEU A 113 5.85 8.69 3.85
CA LEU A 113 6.18 10.12 3.87
C LEU A 113 7.69 10.35 4.03
N GLU A 114 8.36 9.56 4.87
CA GLU A 114 9.82 9.58 4.99
C GLU A 114 10.49 9.22 3.67
N GLU A 115 10.09 8.11 3.03
CA GLU A 115 10.61 7.67 1.73
C GLU A 115 10.45 8.75 0.67
N CYS A 116 9.28 9.38 0.62
CA CYS A 116 8.98 10.46 -0.32
C CYS A 116 9.92 11.65 -0.14
N LYS A 117 10.18 12.05 1.10
CA LYS A 117 11.11 13.15 1.43
C LYS A 117 12.56 12.82 1.14
N GLU A 118 13.02 11.63 1.53
CA GLU A 118 14.39 11.16 1.31
C GLU A 118 14.74 11.07 -0.17
N LYS A 119 13.80 10.62 -1.01
CA LYS A 119 13.96 10.53 -2.47
C LYS A 119 13.82 11.87 -3.18
N GLY A 120 13.37 12.91 -2.49
CA GLY A 120 13.16 14.24 -3.09
C GLY A 120 11.97 14.32 -4.03
N TYR A 121 10.97 13.46 -3.87
CA TYR A 121 9.74 13.54 -4.65
C TYR A 121 8.95 14.80 -4.29
N SER A 122 8.23 15.34 -5.25
CA SER A 122 7.43 16.55 -5.05
C SER A 122 6.20 16.34 -4.16
N GLY A 123 5.85 15.10 -3.90
CA GLY A 123 4.74 14.71 -3.06
C GLY A 123 4.29 13.28 -3.33
N MET A 124 3.15 12.95 -2.77
CA MET A 124 2.51 11.64 -2.88
C MET A 124 1.07 11.81 -3.37
N ALA A 125 0.60 10.90 -4.20
CA ALA A 125 -0.78 10.87 -4.68
C ALA A 125 -1.34 9.45 -4.55
N TRP A 126 -2.63 9.36 -4.31
CA TRP A 126 -3.37 8.10 -4.21
C TRP A 126 -4.85 8.33 -4.47
N GLN A 127 -5.61 7.25 -4.62
CA GLN A 127 -7.05 7.27 -4.72
C GLN A 127 -7.69 6.62 -3.50
N VAL A 128 -8.89 7.03 -3.19
CA VAL A 128 -9.75 6.41 -2.19
C VAL A 128 -11.17 6.37 -2.74
N LEU A 129 -11.87 5.25 -2.52
CA LEU A 129 -13.27 5.16 -2.89
C LEU A 129 -14.10 6.17 -2.09
N ASP A 130 -15.02 6.85 -2.74
CA ASP A 130 -15.79 7.95 -2.16
C ASP A 130 -16.68 7.52 -0.98
N TRP A 131 -17.03 6.25 -0.89
CA TRP A 131 -17.80 5.66 0.21
C TRP A 131 -16.93 5.12 1.36
N ASN A 132 -15.59 5.06 1.19
CA ASN A 132 -14.67 4.51 2.20
C ASN A 132 -14.34 5.55 3.28
N GLU A 133 -15.33 5.83 4.13
CA GLU A 133 -15.19 6.85 5.19
C GLU A 133 -14.05 6.56 6.19
N PRO A 134 -13.81 5.32 6.66
CA PRO A 134 -12.69 5.06 7.55
C PRO A 134 -11.34 5.47 6.95
N ALA A 135 -11.10 5.16 5.68
CA ALA A 135 -9.88 5.56 4.98
C ALA A 135 -9.81 7.08 4.78
N ILE A 136 -10.89 7.70 4.34
CA ILE A 136 -10.97 9.16 4.18
C ILE A 136 -10.66 9.87 5.50
N ASN A 137 -11.24 9.42 6.60
CA ASN A 137 -11.01 9.99 7.92
C ASN A 137 -9.56 9.77 8.39
N PHE A 138 -8.95 8.65 8.04
CA PHE A 138 -7.53 8.40 8.30
C PHE A 138 -6.65 9.44 7.60
N TYR A 139 -6.87 9.66 6.30
CA TYR A 139 -6.08 10.61 5.52
C TYR A 139 -6.27 12.06 5.96
N LYS A 140 -7.48 12.43 6.36
CA LYS A 140 -7.78 13.79 6.86
C LYS A 140 -7.03 14.19 8.13
N LYS A 141 -6.49 13.23 8.86
CA LYS A 141 -5.66 13.49 10.06
C LYS A 141 -4.28 14.05 9.71
N TYR A 142 -3.83 13.87 8.47
CA TYR A 142 -2.56 14.39 8.02
C TYR A 142 -2.70 15.83 7.52
N PRO A 143 -1.77 16.73 7.90
CA PRO A 143 -1.80 18.09 7.41
C PRO A 143 -1.51 18.13 5.89
N ASN A 144 -2.11 19.10 5.21
CA ASN A 144 -1.91 19.35 3.78
C ASN A 144 -2.41 18.22 2.84
N VAL A 145 -3.27 17.34 3.31
CA VAL A 145 -3.95 16.40 2.44
C VAL A 145 -5.08 17.12 1.70
N HIS A 146 -5.08 16.99 0.38
CA HIS A 146 -6.14 17.47 -0.48
C HIS A 146 -6.93 16.28 -1.03
N ILE A 147 -8.25 16.37 -0.98
CA ILE A 147 -9.15 15.39 -1.59
C ILE A 147 -9.92 16.12 -2.68
N ASP A 148 -9.54 15.87 -3.93
CA ASP A 148 -10.09 16.54 -5.09
C ASP A 148 -11.18 15.70 -5.75
N LYS A 149 -12.20 16.40 -6.27
CA LYS A 149 -13.22 15.86 -7.18
C LYS A 149 -13.06 16.54 -8.53
N GLY A 150 -13.60 15.93 -9.59
CA GLY A 150 -13.63 16.55 -10.91
C GLY A 150 -12.83 15.79 -11.97
N TRP A 151 -12.04 14.80 -11.59
CA TRP A 151 -11.38 13.90 -12.53
C TRP A 151 -12.25 12.65 -12.74
N LEU A 152 -12.45 12.27 -13.99
CA LEU A 152 -13.08 11.02 -14.34
C LEU A 152 -12.00 9.97 -14.61
N ASN A 153 -12.15 8.78 -14.04
CA ASN A 153 -11.29 7.64 -14.35
C ASN A 153 -11.69 7.05 -15.71
N CYS A 154 -10.73 6.96 -16.62
CA CYS A 154 -10.93 6.36 -17.92
C CYS A 154 -9.99 5.17 -18.09
N SER A 155 -10.49 4.06 -18.60
CA SER A 155 -9.71 2.86 -18.83
C SER A 155 -10.18 2.08 -20.06
N ILE A 156 -9.27 1.33 -20.65
CA ILE A 156 -9.55 0.32 -21.66
C ILE A 156 -8.81 -0.95 -21.24
N ASN A 157 -9.51 -2.06 -21.26
CA ASN A 157 -8.93 -3.38 -20.96
C ASN A 157 -8.68 -4.16 -22.27
N PHE A 158 -7.62 -4.95 -22.28
CA PHE A 158 -7.26 -5.83 -23.40
C PHE A 158 -7.34 -7.29 -22.99
#